data_44f4cc36aae357dd1964e8cca4408c3e
#
_entry.id   44f4cc36aae357dd1964e8cca4408c3e
#
_cell.length_a   1.000
_cell.length_b   1.000
_cell.length_c   1.000
_cell.angle_alpha   90.00
_cell.angle_beta   90.00
_cell.angle_gamma   90.00
#
_symmetry.space_group_name_H-M   'P 1'
#
loop_
_entity.id
_entity.type
_entity.pdbx_description
1 polymer ?
#
loop_
_entity_poly.entity_id
_entity_poly.type
_entity_poly.pdbx_seq_one_letter_code
_entity_poly.pdbx_strand_id
1 'polypeptide(L)'
;MSMLISTSSFAFTMTAILIGGTPGTGKTKVAKVLGSKLHVEVISLGELAKENGCVSARDIARDTGIIDEDCLVDAIIPLVEDKSKRLVIEGHYIDLVPSRSVERAFILRTHPDVLRERLTTRGYKAEKIQENVEAEVLGVCQMDAIDAFREEKVFEIDTSKTSPPDVAELIEKMMQEPPAPIRIDWMEMLEREGQLDDYLTD
;
A
#
# COMPACT_ATOMS: atom_id res chain seq x y z
N MET A 1 -48.17 25.71 -1.19
CA MET A 1 -46.90 26.06 -0.49
C MET A 1 -46.10 24.75 -0.42
N SER A 2 -45.32 24.52 -1.47
CA SER A 2 -44.60 23.26 -1.65
C SER A 2 -43.19 23.40 -1.08
N MET A 3 -42.91 22.62 -0.04
CA MET A 3 -41.63 22.63 0.67
C MET A 3 -40.66 21.76 -0.10
N LEU A 4 -39.75 22.40 -0.84
CA LEU A 4 -38.62 21.71 -1.49
C LEU A 4 -37.65 21.23 -0.40
N ILE A 5 -37.68 19.95 -0.11
CA ILE A 5 -36.65 19.29 0.70
C ILE A 5 -35.40 19.22 -0.16
N SER A 6 -34.46 20.12 0.13
CA SER A 6 -33.12 20.07 -0.41
C SER A 6 -32.43 18.83 0.17
N THR A 7 -32.37 17.76 -0.59
CA THR A 7 -31.48 16.63 -0.31
C THR A 7 -30.05 17.11 -0.59
N SER A 8 -29.40 17.66 0.42
CA SER A 8 -27.95 17.86 0.41
C SER A 8 -27.31 16.47 0.29
N SER A 9 -26.96 16.09 -0.91
CA SER A 9 -26.07 14.96 -1.17
C SER A 9 -24.74 15.28 -0.52
N PHE A 10 -24.48 14.71 0.64
CA PHE A 10 -23.13 14.63 1.21
C PHE A 10 -22.31 13.74 0.28
N ALA A 11 -21.77 14.31 -0.79
CA ALA A 11 -20.73 13.67 -1.55
C ALA A 11 -19.56 13.47 -0.57
N PHE A 12 -19.34 12.22 -0.13
CA PHE A 12 -18.14 11.86 0.61
C PHE A 12 -16.95 12.15 -0.31
N THR A 13 -16.24 13.23 -0.02
CA THR A 13 -15.02 13.55 -0.75
C THR A 13 -13.97 12.57 -0.30
N MET A 14 -13.56 11.67 -1.20
CA MET A 14 -12.45 10.76 -0.97
C MET A 14 -11.17 11.60 -0.92
N THR A 15 -10.37 11.41 0.11
CA THR A 15 -9.23 12.28 0.42
C THR A 15 -7.88 11.57 0.31
N ALA A 16 -7.86 10.24 0.28
CA ALA A 16 -6.64 9.46 0.37
C ALA A 16 -6.34 8.68 -0.93
N ILE A 17 -5.12 8.86 -1.45
CA ILE A 17 -4.47 8.00 -2.42
C ILE A 17 -3.54 7.09 -1.63
N LEU A 18 -3.71 5.77 -1.76
CA LEU A 18 -2.93 4.80 -1.01
C LEU A 18 -1.83 4.20 -1.87
N ILE A 19 -0.66 3.98 -1.26
CA ILE A 19 0.47 3.25 -1.86
C ILE A 19 0.86 2.12 -0.92
N GLY A 20 0.43 0.91 -1.27
CA GLY A 20 0.68 -0.32 -0.53
C GLY A 20 1.73 -1.21 -1.18
N GLY A 21 2.00 -2.35 -0.54
CA GLY A 21 2.88 -3.40 -1.03
C GLY A 21 3.88 -3.87 0.03
N THR A 22 4.55 -4.96 -0.26
CA THR A 22 5.53 -5.60 0.61
C THR A 22 6.72 -4.69 0.94
N PRO A 23 7.38 -4.81 2.11
CA PRO A 23 8.63 -4.12 2.39
C PRO A 23 9.66 -4.35 1.25
N GLY A 24 10.28 -3.27 0.75
CA GLY A 24 11.26 -3.38 -0.35
C GLY A 24 10.75 -2.97 -1.73
N THR A 25 9.44 -2.89 -1.94
CA THR A 25 8.82 -2.55 -3.25
C THR A 25 8.97 -1.09 -3.67
N GLY A 26 9.37 -0.18 -2.77
CA GLY A 26 9.68 1.22 -3.12
C GLY A 26 8.61 2.24 -2.73
N LYS A 27 7.59 1.86 -1.96
CA LYS A 27 6.47 2.71 -1.52
C LYS A 27 6.87 4.12 -1.11
N THR A 28 7.73 4.25 -0.12
CA THR A 28 8.16 5.55 0.45
C THR A 28 8.78 6.47 -0.60
N LYS A 29 9.57 5.91 -1.54
CA LYS A 29 10.18 6.72 -2.61
C LYS A 29 9.13 7.20 -3.60
N VAL A 30 8.23 6.31 -4.02
CA VAL A 30 7.13 6.64 -4.94
C VAL A 30 6.18 7.65 -4.30
N ALA A 31 5.78 7.43 -3.03
CA ALA A 31 4.90 8.33 -2.29
C ALA A 31 5.46 9.75 -2.20
N LYS A 32 6.75 9.90 -1.89
CA LYS A 32 7.43 11.21 -1.82
C LYS A 32 7.42 11.92 -3.18
N VAL A 33 7.72 11.21 -4.26
CA VAL A 33 7.68 11.79 -5.61
C VAL A 33 6.25 12.18 -5.99
N LEU A 34 5.28 11.31 -5.76
CA LEU A 34 3.88 11.56 -6.07
C LEU A 34 3.32 12.74 -5.26
N GLY A 35 3.59 12.79 -3.95
CA GLY A 35 3.17 13.88 -3.08
C GLY A 35 3.73 15.23 -3.54
N SER A 36 5.02 15.26 -3.94
CA SER A 36 5.63 16.45 -4.54
C SER A 36 4.96 16.89 -5.84
N LYS A 37 4.65 15.94 -6.73
CA LYS A 37 3.98 16.22 -8.02
C LYS A 37 2.56 16.75 -7.83
N LEU A 38 1.82 16.16 -6.92
CA LEU A 38 0.42 16.52 -6.63
C LEU A 38 0.29 17.69 -5.66
N HIS A 39 1.40 18.16 -5.06
CA HIS A 39 1.42 19.18 -4.00
C HIS A 39 0.54 18.81 -2.80
N VAL A 40 0.59 17.55 -2.37
CA VAL A 40 -0.15 17.01 -1.23
C VAL A 40 0.78 16.43 -0.17
N GLU A 41 0.28 16.38 1.05
CA GLU A 41 0.98 15.78 2.19
C GLU A 41 1.13 14.27 2.01
N VAL A 42 2.28 13.73 2.44
CA VAL A 42 2.56 12.29 2.43
C VAL A 42 2.62 11.79 3.86
N ILE A 43 1.79 10.81 4.17
CA ILE A 43 1.74 10.14 5.48
C ILE A 43 2.33 8.74 5.35
N SER A 44 3.34 8.43 6.17
CA SER A 44 3.85 7.07 6.33
C SER A 44 3.17 6.38 7.51
N LEU A 45 2.42 5.31 7.28
CA LEU A 45 1.73 4.58 8.35
C LEU A 45 2.71 4.00 9.38
N GLY A 46 3.90 3.60 8.95
CA GLY A 46 4.92 3.11 9.86
C GLY A 46 5.51 4.21 10.77
N GLU A 47 5.62 5.44 10.29
CA GLU A 47 6.03 6.59 11.10
C GLU A 47 4.88 7.04 12.01
N LEU A 48 3.67 7.12 11.48
CA LEU A 48 2.45 7.46 12.24
C LEU A 48 2.26 6.51 13.44
N ALA A 49 2.42 5.19 13.23
CA ALA A 49 2.32 4.20 14.30
C ALA A 49 3.35 4.43 15.41
N LYS A 50 4.59 4.78 15.05
CA LYS A 50 5.64 5.07 16.03
C LYS A 50 5.37 6.34 16.83
N GLU A 51 4.98 7.41 16.15
CA GLU A 51 4.70 8.72 16.74
C GLU A 51 3.52 8.69 17.70
N ASN A 52 2.51 7.84 17.43
CA ASN A 52 1.35 7.68 18.28
C ASN A 52 1.48 6.56 19.32
N GLY A 53 2.64 5.88 19.38
CA GLY A 53 2.86 4.79 20.35
C GLY A 53 2.08 3.51 20.04
N CYS A 54 1.66 3.32 18.80
CA CYS A 54 0.90 2.15 18.34
C CYS A 54 1.79 0.92 18.08
N VAL A 55 3.03 0.93 18.55
CA VAL A 55 3.94 -0.22 18.49
C VAL A 55 3.99 -0.86 19.88
N SER A 56 3.26 -1.96 20.07
CA SER A 56 2.96 -2.52 21.41
C SER A 56 4.05 -3.42 21.96
N ALA A 57 4.70 -4.22 21.17
CA ALA A 57 5.75 -5.13 21.61
C ALA A 57 6.80 -5.30 20.52
N ARG A 58 8.04 -5.54 20.94
CA ARG A 58 9.08 -5.97 20.02
C ARG A 58 8.99 -7.49 19.91
N ASP A 59 8.62 -7.99 18.74
CA ASP A 59 8.83 -9.39 18.40
C ASP A 59 10.35 -9.61 18.31
N ILE A 60 10.93 -10.18 19.38
CA ILE A 60 12.38 -10.37 19.50
C ILE A 60 12.88 -11.34 18.43
N ALA A 61 12.06 -12.31 18.05
CA ALA A 61 12.42 -13.29 17.02
C ALA A 61 12.49 -12.64 15.63
N ARG A 62 11.54 -11.75 15.34
CA ARG A 62 11.42 -11.09 14.03
C ARG A 62 12.07 -9.72 13.95
N ASP A 63 12.57 -9.18 15.08
CA ASP A 63 13.13 -7.82 15.22
C ASP A 63 12.20 -6.72 14.68
N THR A 64 10.89 -6.91 14.82
CA THR A 64 9.84 -5.98 14.39
C THR A 64 8.94 -5.63 15.55
N GLY A 65 8.42 -4.40 15.56
CA GLY A 65 7.34 -4.05 16.48
C GLY A 65 6.02 -4.66 16.00
N ILE A 66 5.22 -5.15 16.93
CA ILE A 66 3.84 -5.55 16.65
C ILE A 66 3.01 -4.28 16.64
N ILE A 67 2.31 -4.04 15.55
CA ILE A 67 1.42 -2.88 15.42
C ILE A 67 0.12 -3.16 16.19
N ASP A 68 -0.29 -2.20 16.99
CA ASP A 68 -1.63 -2.11 17.55
C ASP A 68 -2.52 -1.48 16.48
N GLU A 69 -3.33 -2.30 15.83
CA GLU A 69 -4.15 -1.89 14.68
C GLU A 69 -5.24 -0.90 15.09
N ASP A 70 -5.89 -1.11 16.24
CA ASP A 70 -6.93 -0.20 16.74
C ASP A 70 -6.34 1.19 17.02
N CYS A 71 -5.18 1.23 17.67
CA CYS A 71 -4.44 2.48 17.90
C CYS A 71 -4.08 3.17 16.58
N LEU A 72 -3.62 2.42 15.58
CA LEU A 72 -3.25 3.00 14.28
C LEU A 72 -4.48 3.52 13.53
N VAL A 73 -5.60 2.81 13.57
CA VAL A 73 -6.89 3.26 12.99
C VAL A 73 -7.34 4.57 13.64
N ASP A 74 -7.27 4.67 14.98
CA ASP A 74 -7.62 5.90 15.71
C ASP A 74 -6.72 7.09 15.31
N ALA A 75 -5.45 6.83 15.00
CA ALA A 75 -4.53 7.87 14.50
C ALA A 75 -4.81 8.26 13.04
N ILE A 76 -5.29 7.33 12.19
CA ILE A 76 -5.59 7.57 10.77
C ILE A 76 -6.89 8.37 10.60
N ILE A 77 -7.94 8.05 11.36
CA ILE A 77 -9.28 8.61 11.17
C ILE A 77 -9.29 10.14 11.08
N PRO A 78 -8.71 10.91 12.02
CA PRO A 78 -8.74 12.37 11.96
C PRO A 78 -8.02 12.95 10.73
N LEU A 79 -7.02 12.26 10.19
CA LEU A 79 -6.28 12.69 9.01
C LEU A 79 -7.13 12.57 7.74
N VAL A 80 -7.86 11.47 7.59
CA VAL A 80 -8.66 11.19 6.38
C VAL A 80 -10.07 11.75 6.44
N GLU A 81 -10.56 12.18 7.61
CA GLU A 81 -11.83 12.88 7.77
C GLU A 81 -11.73 14.39 7.51
N ASP A 82 -10.54 14.97 7.52
CA ASP A 82 -10.30 16.35 7.11
C ASP A 82 -10.47 16.50 5.58
N LYS A 83 -11.69 16.80 5.16
CA LYS A 83 -12.07 16.96 3.75
C LYS A 83 -11.46 18.18 3.07
N SER A 84 -10.75 19.02 3.79
CA SER A 84 -10.02 20.16 3.23
C SER A 84 -8.70 19.75 2.58
N LYS A 85 -8.23 18.53 2.84
CA LYS A 85 -6.93 18.01 2.39
C LYS A 85 -7.10 16.77 1.54
N ARG A 86 -6.20 16.60 0.57
CA ARG A 86 -5.96 15.36 -0.13
C ARG A 86 -4.59 14.83 0.32
N LEU A 87 -4.47 13.54 0.56
CA LEU A 87 -3.29 12.91 1.13
C LEU A 87 -2.79 11.78 0.25
N VAL A 88 -1.49 11.56 0.25
CA VAL A 88 -0.88 10.29 -0.15
C VAL A 88 -0.51 9.54 1.13
N ILE A 89 -1.04 8.34 1.33
CA ILE A 89 -0.74 7.49 2.49
C ILE A 89 0.02 6.27 2.00
N GLU A 90 1.19 6.00 2.59
CA GLU A 90 1.99 4.84 2.23
C GLU A 90 2.22 3.92 3.42
N GLY A 91 2.26 2.63 3.15
CA GLY A 91 2.56 1.64 4.18
C GLY A 91 2.29 0.21 3.78
N HIS A 92 2.51 -0.68 4.73
CA HIS A 92 2.16 -2.09 4.63
C HIS A 92 0.69 -2.31 5.03
N TYR A 93 0.21 -1.58 6.01
CA TYR A 93 -1.13 -1.67 6.61
C TYR A 93 -2.11 -0.65 6.01
N ILE A 94 -2.12 -0.47 4.69
CA ILE A 94 -3.03 0.49 4.05
C ILE A 94 -4.50 0.05 4.14
N ASP A 95 -4.76 -1.24 4.29
CA ASP A 95 -6.07 -1.87 4.50
C ASP A 95 -6.79 -1.35 5.76
N LEU A 96 -6.05 -0.83 6.75
CA LEU A 96 -6.60 -0.18 7.94
C LEU A 96 -7.19 1.22 7.66
N VAL A 97 -6.93 1.81 6.49
CA VAL A 97 -7.50 3.12 6.15
C VAL A 97 -8.99 2.99 5.84
N PRO A 98 -9.88 3.79 6.46
CA PRO A 98 -11.33 3.71 6.20
C PRO A 98 -11.68 3.81 4.71
N SER A 99 -12.28 2.76 4.15
CA SER A 99 -12.57 2.60 2.71
C SER A 99 -13.37 3.78 2.11
N ARG A 100 -14.21 4.44 2.93
CA ARG A 100 -14.99 5.61 2.53
C ARG A 100 -14.12 6.83 2.17
N SER A 101 -12.89 6.89 2.69
CA SER A 101 -11.95 7.98 2.46
C SER A 101 -11.00 7.69 1.30
N VAL A 102 -10.96 6.46 0.80
CA VAL A 102 -10.00 6.00 -0.20
C VAL A 102 -10.50 6.30 -1.61
N GLU A 103 -9.72 7.09 -2.34
CA GLU A 103 -9.94 7.37 -3.75
C GLU A 103 -9.48 6.18 -4.62
N ARG A 104 -8.21 5.79 -4.46
CA ARG A 104 -7.59 4.62 -5.10
C ARG A 104 -6.47 4.07 -4.24
N ALA A 105 -6.21 2.78 -4.38
CA ALA A 105 -5.08 2.08 -3.77
C ALA A 105 -4.17 1.52 -4.88
N PHE A 106 -2.89 1.86 -4.84
CA PHE A 106 -1.86 1.38 -5.74
C PHE A 106 -0.95 0.42 -4.97
N ILE A 107 -0.94 -0.84 -5.35
CA ILE A 107 -0.10 -1.86 -4.75
C ILE A 107 1.16 -2.03 -5.60
N LEU A 108 2.28 -1.68 -5.02
CA LEU A 108 3.58 -1.83 -5.67
C LEU A 108 4.02 -3.29 -5.54
N ARG A 109 4.14 -3.94 -6.68
CA ARG A 109 4.59 -5.33 -6.81
C ARG A 109 6.05 -5.34 -7.28
N THR A 110 6.79 -6.36 -6.90
CA THR A 110 8.19 -6.50 -7.30
C THR A 110 8.51 -7.97 -7.50
N HIS A 111 9.14 -8.30 -8.63
CA HIS A 111 9.59 -9.68 -8.89
C HIS A 111 10.35 -10.23 -7.67
N PRO A 112 10.09 -11.47 -7.23
CA PRO A 112 10.64 -12.03 -5.99
C PRO A 112 12.16 -11.96 -5.89
N ASP A 113 12.89 -12.23 -6.97
CA ASP A 113 14.36 -12.12 -7.01
C ASP A 113 14.84 -10.68 -6.79
N VAL A 114 14.20 -9.73 -7.46
CA VAL A 114 14.53 -8.31 -7.32
C VAL A 114 14.24 -7.83 -5.91
N LEU A 115 13.14 -8.32 -5.31
CA LEU A 115 12.79 -8.01 -3.93
C LEU A 115 13.83 -8.58 -2.96
N ARG A 116 14.23 -9.84 -3.14
CA ARG A 116 15.27 -10.52 -2.36
C ARG A 116 16.58 -9.73 -2.39
N GLU A 117 17.01 -9.30 -3.57
CA GLU A 117 18.21 -8.47 -3.75
C GLU A 117 18.12 -7.14 -3.03
N ARG A 118 16.97 -6.44 -3.17
CA ARG A 118 16.74 -5.14 -2.52
C ARG A 118 16.76 -5.25 -0.99
N LEU A 119 16.17 -6.31 -0.43
CA LEU A 119 16.13 -6.53 1.01
C LEU A 119 17.50 -6.94 1.56
N THR A 120 18.24 -7.77 0.84
CA THR A 120 19.63 -8.14 1.17
C THR A 120 20.53 -6.91 1.20
N THR A 121 20.46 -6.06 0.19
CA THR A 121 21.22 -4.79 0.12
C THR A 121 20.90 -3.85 1.29
N ARG A 122 19.69 -3.92 1.83
CA ARG A 122 19.26 -3.15 3.02
C ARG A 122 19.68 -3.78 4.35
N GLY A 123 20.35 -4.92 4.33
CA GLY A 123 20.83 -5.61 5.53
C GLY A 123 19.74 -6.31 6.34
N TYR A 124 18.65 -6.71 5.71
CA TYR A 124 17.63 -7.53 6.37
C TYR A 124 18.19 -8.92 6.69
N LYS A 125 17.74 -9.51 7.81
CA LYS A 125 18.06 -10.89 8.16
C LYS A 125 17.44 -11.88 7.17
N ALA A 126 18.07 -13.04 6.97
CA ALA A 126 17.63 -14.03 6.00
C ALA A 126 16.17 -14.47 6.20
N GLU A 127 15.77 -14.72 7.45
CA GLU A 127 14.41 -15.11 7.80
C GLU A 127 13.40 -14.02 7.40
N LYS A 128 13.77 -12.75 7.63
CA LYS A 128 12.89 -11.62 7.27
C LYS A 128 12.82 -11.37 5.77
N ILE A 129 13.90 -11.67 5.04
CA ILE A 129 13.89 -11.64 3.58
C ILE A 129 12.94 -12.71 3.06
N GLN A 130 13.04 -13.95 3.57
CA GLN A 130 12.18 -15.06 3.15
C GLN A 130 10.69 -14.76 3.42
N GLU A 131 10.32 -14.32 4.62
CA GLU A 131 8.95 -13.93 4.95
C GLU A 131 8.39 -12.87 3.99
N ASN A 132 9.17 -11.83 3.67
CA ASN A 132 8.70 -10.76 2.77
C ASN A 132 8.62 -11.23 1.31
N VAL A 133 9.55 -12.06 0.85
CA VAL A 133 9.52 -12.62 -0.51
C VAL A 133 8.33 -13.56 -0.67
N GLU A 134 8.07 -14.43 0.31
CA GLU A 134 6.91 -15.30 0.33
C GLU A 134 5.59 -14.52 0.32
N ALA A 135 5.46 -13.49 1.18
CA ALA A 135 4.29 -12.61 1.20
C ALA A 135 4.07 -11.89 -0.15
N GLU A 136 5.16 -11.52 -0.85
CA GLU A 136 5.09 -10.93 -2.18
C GLU A 136 4.62 -11.94 -3.23
N VAL A 137 5.14 -13.16 -3.21
CA VAL A 137 4.72 -14.25 -4.12
C VAL A 137 3.23 -14.55 -3.93
N LEU A 138 2.80 -14.69 -2.68
CA LEU A 138 1.40 -14.96 -2.33
C LEU A 138 0.46 -13.77 -2.58
N GLY A 139 0.98 -12.57 -2.81
CA GLY A 139 0.17 -11.37 -3.06
C GLY A 139 -0.60 -10.87 -1.83
N VAL A 140 -0.06 -11.06 -0.62
CA VAL A 140 -0.76 -10.73 0.65
C VAL A 140 -1.27 -9.29 0.65
N CYS A 141 -0.42 -8.29 0.41
CA CYS A 141 -0.84 -6.88 0.40
C CYS A 141 -1.90 -6.55 -0.66
N GLN A 142 -1.90 -7.28 -1.77
CA GLN A 142 -2.89 -7.16 -2.83
C GLN A 142 -4.25 -7.69 -2.36
N MET A 143 -4.27 -8.88 -1.77
CA MET A 143 -5.50 -9.49 -1.27
C MET A 143 -6.12 -8.64 -0.18
N ASP A 144 -5.34 -8.21 0.82
CA ASP A 144 -5.81 -7.34 1.91
C ASP A 144 -6.42 -6.04 1.37
N ALA A 145 -5.77 -5.43 0.37
CA ALA A 145 -6.28 -4.20 -0.25
C ALA A 145 -7.59 -4.43 -1.03
N ILE A 146 -7.73 -5.55 -1.73
CA ILE A 146 -8.97 -5.89 -2.48
C ILE A 146 -10.12 -6.12 -1.49
N ASP A 147 -9.86 -6.84 -0.40
CA ASP A 147 -10.86 -7.09 0.63
C ASP A 147 -11.32 -5.80 1.33
N ALA A 148 -10.38 -4.88 1.61
CA ALA A 148 -10.68 -3.61 2.26
C ALA A 148 -11.37 -2.60 1.33
N PHE A 149 -10.97 -2.49 0.06
CA PHE A 149 -11.35 -1.37 -0.81
C PHE A 149 -12.17 -1.74 -2.04
N ARG A 150 -12.40 -3.01 -2.30
CA ARG A 150 -12.97 -3.60 -3.51
C ARG A 150 -12.05 -3.49 -4.72
N GLU A 151 -12.22 -4.42 -5.64
CA GLU A 151 -11.36 -4.63 -6.79
C GLU A 151 -11.21 -3.41 -7.71
N GLU A 152 -12.29 -2.67 -7.90
CA GLU A 152 -12.32 -1.51 -8.81
C GLU A 152 -11.49 -0.32 -8.33
N LYS A 153 -11.09 -0.29 -7.06
CA LYS A 153 -10.23 0.76 -6.50
C LYS A 153 -8.76 0.36 -6.40
N VAL A 154 -8.43 -0.93 -6.60
CA VAL A 154 -7.10 -1.47 -6.36
C VAL A 154 -6.38 -1.72 -7.68
N PHE A 155 -5.22 -1.09 -7.84
CA PHE A 155 -4.36 -1.19 -9.02
C PHE A 155 -2.98 -1.70 -8.63
N GLU A 156 -2.43 -2.60 -9.41
CA GLU A 156 -1.09 -3.14 -9.19
C GLU A 156 -0.10 -2.56 -10.19
N ILE A 157 1.12 -2.29 -9.71
CA ILE A 157 2.20 -1.73 -10.53
C ILE A 157 3.48 -2.51 -10.27
N ASP A 158 4.04 -3.14 -11.31
CA ASP A 158 5.34 -3.77 -11.24
C ASP A 158 6.47 -2.72 -11.18
N THR A 159 7.21 -2.76 -10.08
CA THR A 159 8.35 -1.87 -9.82
C THR A 159 9.71 -2.55 -10.00
N SER A 160 9.74 -3.76 -10.54
CA SER A 160 10.98 -4.55 -10.69
C SER A 160 12.04 -3.82 -11.49
N LYS A 161 11.62 -3.17 -12.58
CA LYS A 161 12.51 -2.46 -13.52
C LYS A 161 12.15 -0.98 -13.70
N THR A 162 11.18 -0.47 -12.94
CA THR A 162 10.66 0.89 -13.11
C THR A 162 11.18 1.80 -11.99
N SER A 163 11.62 3.00 -12.35
CA SER A 163 12.11 3.97 -11.36
C SER A 163 10.96 4.61 -10.56
N PRO A 164 11.21 5.07 -9.32
CA PRO A 164 10.17 5.73 -8.53
C PRO A 164 9.52 6.95 -9.22
N PRO A 165 10.25 7.81 -9.96
CA PRO A 165 9.63 8.88 -10.74
C PRO A 165 8.69 8.38 -11.84
N ASP A 166 9.06 7.33 -12.56
CA ASP A 166 8.24 6.77 -13.63
C ASP A 166 6.98 6.09 -13.06
N VAL A 167 7.11 5.41 -11.92
CA VAL A 167 5.95 4.85 -11.21
C VAL A 167 5.00 5.96 -10.75
N ALA A 168 5.52 7.05 -10.20
CA ALA A 168 4.69 8.17 -9.77
C ALA A 168 3.97 8.84 -10.96
N GLU A 169 4.62 8.96 -12.12
CA GLU A 169 4.00 9.45 -13.36
C GLU A 169 2.89 8.50 -13.85
N LEU A 170 3.13 7.19 -13.79
CA LEU A 170 2.12 6.20 -14.13
C LEU A 170 0.89 6.32 -13.21
N ILE A 171 1.11 6.42 -11.89
CA ILE A 171 0.02 6.64 -10.92
C ILE A 171 -0.78 7.90 -11.26
N GLU A 172 -0.11 9.00 -11.56
CA GLU A 172 -0.77 10.26 -11.93
C GLU A 172 -1.68 10.09 -13.18
N LYS A 173 -1.21 9.38 -14.20
CA LYS A 173 -2.00 9.02 -15.40
C LYS A 173 -3.20 8.14 -15.03
N MET A 174 -2.98 7.10 -14.21
CA MET A 174 -4.05 6.19 -13.77
C MET A 174 -5.08 6.88 -12.87
N MET A 175 -4.72 7.97 -12.18
CA MET A 175 -5.67 8.79 -11.44
C MET A 175 -6.61 9.57 -12.36
N GLN A 176 -6.15 9.97 -13.53
CA GLN A 176 -6.95 10.70 -14.53
C GLN A 176 -7.78 9.75 -15.39
N GLU A 177 -7.15 8.70 -15.90
CA GLU A 177 -7.74 7.68 -16.77
C GLU A 177 -7.42 6.29 -16.21
N PRO A 178 -8.27 5.75 -15.31
CA PRO A 178 -8.00 4.45 -14.71
C PRO A 178 -8.12 3.33 -15.77
N PRO A 179 -7.07 2.52 -15.94
CA PRO A 179 -7.14 1.33 -16.78
C PRO A 179 -8.06 0.27 -16.15
N ALA A 180 -8.38 -0.76 -16.90
CA ALA A 180 -8.93 -1.98 -16.29
C ALA A 180 -7.92 -2.55 -15.28
N PRO A 181 -8.36 -3.05 -14.12
CA PRO A 181 -7.45 -3.66 -13.15
C PRO A 181 -6.69 -4.84 -13.78
N ILE A 182 -5.37 -4.78 -13.69
CA ILE A 182 -4.49 -5.89 -14.09
C ILE A 182 -3.95 -6.49 -12.79
N ARG A 183 -3.93 -7.83 -12.71
CA ARG A 183 -3.38 -8.56 -11.58
C ARG A 183 -2.02 -9.14 -11.94
N ILE A 184 -1.07 -8.98 -11.02
CA ILE A 184 0.28 -9.52 -11.14
C ILE A 184 0.32 -10.79 -10.31
N ASP A 185 0.36 -11.93 -10.97
CA ASP A 185 0.39 -13.25 -10.35
C ASP A 185 1.80 -13.84 -10.42
N TRP A 186 2.58 -13.61 -9.36
CA TRP A 186 3.92 -14.19 -9.25
C TRP A 186 3.87 -15.70 -9.02
N MET A 187 2.83 -16.23 -8.37
CA MET A 187 2.67 -17.67 -8.16
C MET A 187 2.54 -18.39 -9.50
N GLU A 188 1.59 -17.94 -10.33
CA GLU A 188 1.37 -18.54 -11.66
C GLU A 188 2.63 -18.44 -12.55
N MET A 189 3.32 -17.31 -12.48
CA MET A 189 4.57 -17.11 -13.23
C MET A 189 5.66 -18.10 -12.79
N LEU A 190 5.92 -18.19 -11.47
CA LEU A 190 6.94 -19.08 -10.91
C LEU A 190 6.59 -20.56 -11.08
N GLU A 191 5.32 -20.93 -11.02
CA GLU A 191 4.86 -22.29 -11.29
C GLU A 191 5.15 -22.71 -12.74
N ARG A 192 4.87 -21.82 -13.70
CA ARG A 192 5.19 -22.05 -15.12
C ARG A 192 6.70 -22.19 -15.37
N GLU A 193 7.51 -21.52 -14.58
CA GLU A 193 8.99 -21.59 -14.66
C GLU A 193 9.55 -22.77 -13.85
N GLY A 194 8.74 -23.48 -13.08
CA GLY A 194 9.16 -24.59 -12.23
C GLY A 194 10.01 -24.15 -11.03
N GLN A 195 9.83 -22.92 -10.57
CA GLN A 195 10.63 -22.28 -9.51
C GLN A 195 9.82 -21.96 -8.25
N LEU A 196 8.53 -22.24 -8.20
CA LEU A 196 7.65 -21.83 -7.09
C LEU A 196 8.16 -22.35 -5.73
N ASP A 197 8.62 -23.61 -5.68
CA ASP A 197 9.10 -24.24 -4.45
C ASP A 197 10.38 -23.57 -3.88
N ASP A 198 11.12 -22.80 -4.68
CA ASP A 198 12.30 -22.05 -4.23
C ASP A 198 11.93 -20.80 -3.38
N TYR A 199 10.66 -20.42 -3.41
CA TYR A 199 10.16 -19.20 -2.75
C TYR A 199 9.19 -19.46 -1.60
N LEU A 200 8.52 -20.60 -1.58
CA LEU A 200 7.59 -20.99 -0.50
C LEU A 200 8.29 -21.91 0.49
N THR A 201 8.06 -21.69 1.76
CA THR A 201 8.53 -22.57 2.86
C THR A 201 7.40 -23.50 3.29
N ASP A 202 7.72 -24.79 3.53
CA ASP A 202 6.80 -25.80 4.07
C ASP A 202 6.31 -25.44 5.50
#